data_a4eacf5e176af12f5616ec3a7c6385b1
#
_entry.id   a4eacf5e176af12f5616ec3a7c6385b1
#
_cell.length_a   1.000
_cell.length_b   1.000
_cell.length_c   1.000
_cell.angle_alpha   90.00
_cell.angle_beta   90.00
_cell.angle_gamma   90.00
#
_symmetry.space_group_name_H-M   'P 1'
#
loop_
_entity.id
_entity.type
_entity.pdbx_description
1 polymer ?
#
loop_
_entity_poly.entity_id
_entity_poly.type
_entity_poly.pdbx_seq_one_letter_code
_entity_poly.pdbx_strand_id
1 'polypeptide(L)'
;MREFRDDKGRPWYVSLTVSSASRVKDLVRVVLPPKTADEPAPTEAVPFDLIDAGEIARTFQVLRSNFSALGETLYALLLPAIQKAGLSKDEFLNGLRGESLEHGGVAVEEELIAFFPPRLRGVVTSLAARMTELAEEVTRQAEAALRTPGPSSGSVPASSASTPESGPSGN
;
A
#
# COMPACT_ATOMS: atom_id res chain seq x y z
N MET A 1 11.34 5.95 -19.11
CA MET A 1 11.09 7.18 -18.32
C MET A 1 9.61 7.50 -18.37
N ARG A 2 8.94 7.62 -17.23
CA ARG A 2 7.49 7.84 -17.09
C ARG A 2 7.23 9.17 -16.39
N GLU A 3 6.23 9.91 -16.86
CA GLU A 3 5.82 11.19 -16.29
C GLU A 3 4.61 11.00 -15.38
N PHE A 4 4.60 11.72 -14.24
CA PHE A 4 3.40 12.00 -13.47
C PHE A 4 3.45 13.44 -12.95
N ARG A 5 2.33 13.94 -12.41
CA ARG A 5 2.25 15.29 -11.84
C ARG A 5 1.87 15.21 -10.37
N ASP A 6 2.49 16.08 -9.56
CA ASP A 6 2.07 16.25 -8.18
C ASP A 6 0.83 17.15 -8.07
N ASP A 7 0.29 17.29 -6.86
CA ASP A 7 -0.90 18.11 -6.56
C ASP A 7 -0.74 19.59 -6.92
N LYS A 8 0.50 20.06 -7.10
CA LYS A 8 0.82 21.42 -7.54
C LYS A 8 1.00 21.51 -9.06
N GLY A 9 0.72 20.43 -9.79
CA GLY A 9 0.84 20.31 -11.24
C GLY A 9 2.28 20.23 -11.76
N ARG A 10 3.29 20.04 -10.88
CA ARG A 10 4.70 19.92 -11.28
C ARG A 10 4.94 18.56 -11.93
N PRO A 11 5.55 18.53 -13.12
CA PRO A 11 5.87 17.25 -13.77
C PRO A 11 7.10 16.60 -13.12
N TRP A 12 7.02 15.30 -12.88
CA TRP A 12 8.08 14.46 -12.40
C TRP A 12 8.32 13.30 -13.37
N TYR A 13 9.58 12.96 -13.59
CA TYR A 13 9.97 11.95 -14.56
C TYR A 13 10.70 10.82 -13.86
N VAL A 14 9.99 9.71 -13.60
CA VAL A 14 10.56 8.50 -13.01
C VAL A 14 11.42 7.79 -14.04
N SER A 15 12.61 7.40 -13.64
CA SER A 15 13.52 6.58 -14.43
C SER A 15 14.23 5.61 -13.50
N LEU A 16 14.11 4.32 -13.79
CA LEU A 16 14.77 3.28 -13.01
C LEU A 16 16.07 2.86 -13.67
N THR A 17 17.14 3.05 -12.93
CA THR A 17 18.50 2.60 -13.27
C THR A 17 19.07 1.84 -12.09
N VAL A 18 20.17 1.12 -12.27
CA VAL A 18 20.88 0.47 -11.15
C VAL A 18 21.25 1.49 -10.06
N SER A 19 21.72 2.67 -10.45
CA SER A 19 22.09 3.73 -9.50
C SER A 19 20.89 4.26 -8.71
N SER A 20 19.75 4.51 -9.37
CA SER A 20 18.55 4.96 -8.67
C SER A 20 17.94 3.85 -7.78
N ALA A 21 18.00 2.59 -8.21
CA ALA A 21 17.59 1.44 -7.40
C ALA A 21 18.48 1.28 -6.15
N SER A 22 19.81 1.41 -6.29
CA SER A 22 20.73 1.41 -5.14
C SER A 22 20.39 2.52 -4.15
N ARG A 23 20.05 3.70 -4.62
CA ARG A 23 19.63 4.81 -3.75
C ARG A 23 18.36 4.49 -2.98
N VAL A 24 17.37 3.84 -3.61
CA VAL A 24 16.19 3.34 -2.91
C VAL A 24 16.59 2.36 -1.81
N LYS A 25 17.41 1.38 -2.14
CA LYS A 25 17.91 0.39 -1.18
C LYS A 25 18.63 1.01 0.02
N ASP A 26 19.36 2.11 -0.20
CA ASP A 26 20.08 2.81 0.86
C ASP A 26 19.16 3.66 1.75
N LEU A 27 18.14 4.29 1.18
CA LEU A 27 17.31 5.28 1.85
C LEU A 27 15.97 4.74 2.36
N VAL A 28 15.43 3.69 1.76
CA VAL A 28 14.09 3.18 2.08
C VAL A 28 14.18 1.89 2.86
N ARG A 29 13.42 1.83 3.96
CA ARG A 29 13.27 0.63 4.79
C ARG A 29 11.83 0.23 4.83
N VAL A 30 11.55 -1.05 4.62
CA VAL A 30 10.20 -1.60 4.61
C VAL A 30 10.11 -2.89 5.40
N VAL A 31 8.98 -3.12 6.03
CA VAL A 31 8.61 -4.45 6.50
C VAL A 31 7.98 -5.18 5.33
N LEU A 32 8.67 -6.18 4.82
CA LEU A 32 8.16 -6.96 3.69
C LEU A 32 7.00 -7.86 4.16
N PRO A 33 5.95 -8.05 3.33
CA PRO A 33 4.91 -9.01 3.66
C PRO A 33 5.46 -10.46 3.69
N PRO A 34 4.82 -11.41 4.39
CA PRO A 34 5.25 -12.81 4.41
C PRO A 34 5.24 -13.41 3.00
N LYS A 35 6.08 -14.40 2.73
CA LYS A 35 6.15 -15.09 1.42
C LYS A 35 4.97 -16.04 1.22
N THR A 36 4.48 -16.61 2.31
CA THR A 36 3.33 -17.52 2.33
C THR A 36 2.39 -17.13 3.46
N ALA A 37 1.14 -17.57 3.37
CA ALA A 37 0.13 -17.29 4.40
C ALA A 37 0.47 -17.90 5.78
N ASP A 38 1.27 -18.97 5.80
CA ASP A 38 1.66 -19.69 7.02
C ASP A 38 2.95 -19.12 7.66
N GLU A 39 3.64 -18.20 6.97
CA GLU A 39 4.84 -17.58 7.50
C GLU A 39 4.44 -16.46 8.48
N PRO A 40 5.07 -16.40 9.68
CA PRO A 40 4.81 -15.31 10.60
C PRO A 40 5.15 -13.97 9.96
N ALA A 41 4.30 -12.98 10.19
CA ALA A 41 4.54 -11.63 9.66
C ALA A 41 5.89 -11.09 10.15
N PRO A 42 6.79 -10.70 9.25
CA PRO A 42 8.05 -10.07 9.62
C PRO A 42 7.80 -8.79 10.40
N THR A 43 8.62 -8.53 11.41
CA THR A 43 8.52 -7.31 12.24
C THR A 43 9.69 -6.37 12.00
N GLU A 44 10.74 -6.84 11.33
CA GLU A 44 11.95 -6.08 11.08
C GLU A 44 11.91 -5.39 9.73
N ALA A 45 12.26 -4.10 9.71
CA ALA A 45 12.38 -3.33 8.49
C ALA A 45 13.72 -3.61 7.80
N VAL A 46 13.65 -4.02 6.54
CA VAL A 46 14.83 -4.32 5.69
C VAL A 46 15.02 -3.27 4.60
N PRO A 47 16.24 -3.15 4.02
CA PRO A 47 16.48 -2.32 2.85
C PRO A 47 15.54 -2.71 1.70
N PHE A 48 14.91 -1.72 1.07
CA PHE A 48 13.96 -1.97 -0.01
C PHE A 48 14.69 -2.08 -1.36
N ASP A 49 14.92 -3.31 -1.81
CA ASP A 49 15.57 -3.60 -3.08
C ASP A 49 14.54 -3.77 -4.20
N LEU A 50 14.34 -2.72 -5.00
CA LEU A 50 13.35 -2.70 -6.09
C LEU A 50 13.63 -3.72 -7.19
N ILE A 51 14.91 -4.05 -7.43
CA ILE A 51 15.33 -4.83 -8.59
C ILE A 51 15.70 -6.27 -8.26
N ASP A 52 15.43 -6.71 -7.03
CA ASP A 52 15.56 -8.12 -6.66
C ASP A 52 14.46 -8.93 -7.34
N ALA A 53 14.83 -9.69 -8.37
CA ALA A 53 13.89 -10.53 -9.11
C ALA A 53 13.25 -11.63 -8.26
N GLY A 54 13.90 -12.08 -7.19
CA GLY A 54 13.37 -13.08 -6.25
C GLY A 54 12.28 -12.52 -5.34
N GLU A 55 12.26 -11.20 -5.13
CA GLU A 55 11.32 -10.52 -4.25
C GLU A 55 10.30 -9.64 -5.00
N ILE A 56 10.27 -9.72 -6.33
CA ILE A 56 9.49 -8.79 -7.17
C ILE A 56 7.98 -8.79 -6.82
N ALA A 57 7.40 -9.92 -6.44
CA ALA A 57 6.01 -10.00 -6.01
C ALA A 57 5.75 -9.15 -4.75
N ARG A 58 6.63 -9.28 -3.76
CA ARG A 58 6.56 -8.52 -2.51
C ARG A 58 6.83 -7.03 -2.74
N THR A 59 7.72 -6.72 -3.70
CA THR A 59 7.99 -5.34 -4.13
C THR A 59 6.72 -4.69 -4.66
N PHE A 60 5.98 -5.31 -5.59
CA PHE A 60 4.70 -4.80 -6.08
C PHE A 60 3.67 -4.68 -4.94
N GLN A 61 3.60 -5.66 -4.06
CA GLN A 61 2.68 -5.62 -2.92
C GLN A 61 2.98 -4.41 -2.02
N VAL A 62 4.24 -4.16 -1.68
CA VAL A 62 4.64 -3.00 -0.87
C VAL A 62 4.28 -1.68 -1.57
N LEU A 63 4.61 -1.54 -2.86
CA LEU A 63 4.33 -0.32 -3.62
C LEU A 63 2.82 0.02 -3.68
N ARG A 64 1.96 -1.00 -3.69
CA ARG A 64 0.50 -0.83 -3.79
C ARG A 64 -0.20 -0.69 -2.44
N SER A 65 0.30 -1.31 -1.39
CA SER A 65 -0.36 -1.35 -0.09
C SER A 65 0.25 -0.42 0.96
N ASN A 66 1.47 0.06 0.74
CA ASN A 66 2.19 0.92 1.68
C ASN A 66 2.51 2.28 1.05
N PHE A 67 1.57 3.21 1.17
CA PHE A 67 1.71 4.55 0.59
C PHE A 67 2.90 5.35 1.15
N SER A 68 3.29 5.10 2.40
CA SER A 68 4.49 5.71 2.97
C SER A 68 5.75 5.19 2.27
N ALA A 69 5.87 3.88 2.09
CA ALA A 69 6.99 3.28 1.37
C ALA A 69 7.03 3.72 -0.10
N LEU A 70 5.87 3.87 -0.75
CA LEU A 70 5.78 4.41 -2.11
C LEU A 70 6.27 5.84 -2.17
N GLY A 71 5.83 6.72 -1.26
CA GLY A 71 6.29 8.12 -1.19
C GLY A 71 7.80 8.22 -0.99
N GLU A 72 8.37 7.44 -0.06
CA GLU A 72 9.82 7.36 0.17
C GLU A 72 10.57 6.82 -1.06
N THR A 73 10.00 5.85 -1.76
CA THR A 73 10.57 5.31 -3.00
C THR A 73 10.60 6.36 -4.10
N LEU A 74 9.50 7.08 -4.31
CA LEU A 74 9.44 8.20 -5.26
C LEU A 74 10.45 9.28 -4.90
N TYR A 75 10.54 9.65 -3.62
CA TYR A 75 11.56 10.60 -3.16
C TYR A 75 12.98 10.13 -3.49
N ALA A 76 13.30 8.88 -3.17
CA ALA A 76 14.64 8.33 -3.44
C ALA A 76 14.96 8.25 -4.94
N LEU A 77 14.00 7.86 -5.78
CA LEU A 77 14.17 7.83 -7.24
C LEU A 77 14.37 9.23 -7.83
N LEU A 78 13.61 10.20 -7.34
CA LEU A 78 13.56 11.57 -7.87
C LEU A 78 14.50 12.54 -7.16
N LEU A 79 15.28 12.09 -6.18
CA LEU A 79 16.12 12.93 -5.34
C LEU A 79 16.95 13.98 -6.12
N PRO A 80 17.63 13.65 -7.23
CA PRO A 80 18.39 14.65 -7.97
C PRO A 80 17.49 15.73 -8.60
N ALA A 81 16.29 15.38 -9.04
CA ALA A 81 15.34 16.33 -9.62
C ALA A 81 14.72 17.23 -8.53
N ILE A 82 14.42 16.67 -7.37
CA ILE A 82 13.88 17.38 -6.20
C ILE A 82 14.91 18.40 -5.70
N GLN A 83 16.19 18.00 -5.58
CA GLN A 83 17.28 18.90 -5.21
C GLN A 83 17.46 20.03 -6.21
N LYS A 84 17.41 19.70 -7.52
CA LYS A 84 17.50 20.71 -8.60
C LYS A 84 16.32 21.70 -8.54
N ALA A 85 15.14 21.25 -8.13
CA ALA A 85 13.96 22.10 -7.94
C ALA A 85 14.00 22.91 -6.63
N GLY A 86 15.01 22.71 -5.78
CA GLY A 86 15.15 23.41 -4.49
C GLY A 86 14.11 23.03 -3.45
N LEU A 87 13.54 21.82 -3.58
CA LEU A 87 12.51 21.35 -2.66
C LEU A 87 13.10 20.51 -1.53
N SER A 88 12.55 20.68 -0.34
CA SER A 88 12.79 19.77 0.76
C SER A 88 12.04 18.44 0.57
N LYS A 89 12.42 17.42 1.33
CA LYS A 89 11.71 16.13 1.37
C LYS A 89 10.25 16.31 1.73
N ASP A 90 9.98 17.08 2.77
CA ASP A 90 8.62 17.30 3.26
C ASP A 90 7.74 18.05 2.25
N GLU A 91 8.29 19.04 1.55
CA GLU A 91 7.57 19.76 0.50
C GLU A 91 7.23 18.86 -0.69
N PHE A 92 8.14 17.94 -1.04
CA PHE A 92 7.87 16.95 -2.07
C PHE A 92 6.80 15.95 -1.63
N LEU A 93 6.97 15.30 -0.46
CA LEU A 93 6.03 14.32 0.06
C LEU A 93 4.64 14.91 0.30
N ASN A 94 4.56 16.14 0.79
CA ASN A 94 3.29 16.86 0.96
C ASN A 94 2.59 17.20 -0.37
N GLY A 95 3.30 17.18 -1.48
CA GLY A 95 2.73 17.32 -2.82
C GLY A 95 2.24 16.00 -3.43
N LEU A 96 2.44 14.87 -2.76
CA LEU A 96 1.98 13.55 -3.20
C LEU A 96 0.72 13.15 -2.43
N ARG A 97 -0.46 13.40 -2.99
CA ARG A 97 -1.74 13.07 -2.35
C ARG A 97 -2.71 12.47 -3.37
N GLY A 98 -3.57 11.55 -2.89
CA GLY A 98 -4.62 10.97 -3.73
C GLY A 98 -4.10 10.48 -5.08
N GLU A 99 -4.66 11.02 -6.15
CA GLU A 99 -4.33 10.64 -7.53
C GLU A 99 -2.86 10.85 -7.90
N SER A 100 -2.19 11.88 -7.36
CA SER A 100 -0.80 12.15 -7.69
C SER A 100 0.13 11.06 -7.16
N LEU A 101 -0.15 10.51 -5.98
CA LEU A 101 0.59 9.40 -5.40
C LEU A 101 0.31 8.10 -6.18
N GLU A 102 -0.93 7.87 -6.56
CA GLU A 102 -1.34 6.73 -7.39
C GLU A 102 -0.64 6.75 -8.75
N HIS A 103 -0.69 7.89 -9.46
CA HIS A 103 0.01 8.06 -10.73
C HIS A 103 1.54 7.88 -10.58
N GLY A 104 2.11 8.35 -9.48
CA GLY A 104 3.50 8.10 -9.14
C GLY A 104 3.79 6.62 -8.97
N GLY A 105 2.91 5.88 -8.32
CA GLY A 105 2.99 4.42 -8.15
C GLY A 105 2.96 3.69 -9.49
N VAL A 106 2.00 4.02 -10.35
CA VAL A 106 1.92 3.47 -11.72
C VAL A 106 3.21 3.74 -12.50
N ALA A 107 3.75 4.96 -12.42
CA ALA A 107 5.00 5.31 -13.09
C ALA A 107 6.19 4.47 -12.60
N VAL A 108 6.28 4.20 -11.29
CA VAL A 108 7.31 3.32 -10.71
C VAL A 108 7.16 1.89 -11.19
N GLU A 109 5.93 1.35 -11.16
CA GLU A 109 5.66 -0.03 -11.61
C GLU A 109 6.00 -0.24 -13.09
N GLU A 110 5.63 0.70 -13.96
CA GLU A 110 5.93 0.64 -15.38
C GLU A 110 7.44 0.72 -15.67
N GLU A 111 8.18 1.56 -14.94
CA GLU A 111 9.64 1.62 -15.06
C GLU A 111 10.30 0.35 -14.51
N LEU A 112 9.73 -0.23 -13.44
CA LEU A 112 10.21 -1.49 -12.87
C LEU A 112 10.03 -2.64 -13.88
N ILE A 113 8.87 -2.76 -14.52
CA ILE A 113 8.62 -3.75 -15.57
C ILE A 113 9.59 -3.55 -16.75
N ALA A 114 9.78 -2.30 -17.18
CA ALA A 114 10.67 -1.97 -18.29
C ALA A 114 12.14 -2.23 -17.99
N PHE A 115 12.56 -2.15 -16.73
CA PHE A 115 13.91 -2.38 -16.27
C PHE A 115 14.37 -3.83 -16.49
N PHE A 116 13.49 -4.80 -16.33
CA PHE A 116 13.83 -6.21 -16.48
C PHE A 116 14.11 -6.60 -17.93
N PRO A 117 15.08 -7.49 -18.15
CA PRO A 117 15.37 -7.98 -19.50
C PRO A 117 14.16 -8.69 -20.12
N PRO A 118 14.04 -8.73 -21.46
CA PRO A 118 12.85 -9.23 -22.18
C PRO A 118 12.36 -10.61 -21.71
N ARG A 119 13.29 -11.52 -21.35
CA ARG A 119 12.98 -12.87 -20.86
C ARG A 119 12.22 -12.89 -19.52
N LEU A 120 12.43 -11.89 -18.66
CA LEU A 120 11.78 -11.78 -17.36
C LEU A 120 10.57 -10.84 -17.41
N ARG A 121 10.55 -9.90 -18.34
CA ARG A 121 9.51 -8.87 -18.45
C ARG A 121 8.12 -9.47 -18.58
N GLY A 122 7.95 -10.52 -19.38
CA GLY A 122 6.65 -11.21 -19.50
C GLY A 122 6.16 -11.79 -18.17
N VAL A 123 7.04 -12.38 -17.38
CA VAL A 123 6.71 -12.92 -16.06
C VAL A 123 6.32 -11.79 -15.10
N VAL A 124 7.13 -10.73 -15.06
CA VAL A 124 6.89 -9.56 -14.20
C VAL A 124 5.57 -8.87 -14.57
N THR A 125 5.28 -8.69 -15.87
CA THR A 125 4.01 -8.13 -16.35
C THR A 125 2.81 -8.99 -15.94
N SER A 126 2.90 -10.31 -16.11
CA SER A 126 1.82 -11.23 -15.71
C SER A 126 1.60 -11.22 -14.20
N LEU A 127 2.66 -11.10 -13.42
CA LEU A 127 2.57 -10.98 -11.97
C LEU A 127 1.89 -9.66 -11.56
N ALA A 128 2.31 -8.54 -12.14
CA ALA A 128 1.70 -7.24 -11.89
C ALA A 128 0.20 -7.23 -12.21
N ALA A 129 -0.21 -7.82 -13.35
CA ALA A 129 -1.62 -7.95 -13.72
C ALA A 129 -2.43 -8.77 -12.71
N ARG A 130 -1.91 -9.93 -12.28
CA ARG A 130 -2.58 -10.76 -11.26
C ARG A 130 -2.76 -10.01 -9.94
N MET A 131 -1.79 -9.22 -9.53
CA MET A 131 -1.89 -8.43 -8.30
C MET A 131 -2.93 -7.31 -8.42
N THR A 132 -3.11 -6.74 -9.61
CA THR A 132 -4.19 -5.78 -9.87
C THR A 132 -5.56 -6.45 -9.72
N GLU A 133 -5.76 -7.60 -10.35
CA GLU A 133 -7.01 -8.36 -10.24
C GLU A 133 -7.37 -8.71 -8.80
N LEU A 134 -6.37 -9.14 -8.02
CA LEU A 134 -6.57 -9.45 -6.59
C LEU A 134 -6.94 -8.21 -5.77
N ALA A 135 -6.29 -7.08 -6.02
CA ALA A 135 -6.60 -5.83 -5.33
C ALA A 135 -8.02 -5.34 -5.65
N GLU A 136 -8.45 -5.42 -6.90
CA GLU A 136 -9.81 -5.08 -7.33
C GLU A 136 -10.86 -6.00 -6.70
N GLU A 137 -10.57 -7.30 -6.60
CA GLU A 137 -11.47 -8.26 -5.97
C GLU A 137 -11.63 -7.98 -4.48
N VAL A 138 -10.54 -7.70 -3.75
CA VAL A 138 -10.58 -7.32 -2.33
C VAL A 138 -11.40 -6.04 -2.14
N THR A 139 -11.19 -5.04 -2.98
CA THR A 139 -11.95 -3.78 -2.93
C THR A 139 -13.44 -4.03 -3.15
N ARG A 140 -13.79 -4.84 -4.15
CA ARG A 140 -15.20 -5.21 -4.45
C ARG A 140 -15.85 -5.95 -3.28
N GLN A 141 -15.12 -6.88 -2.64
CA GLN A 141 -15.62 -7.60 -1.47
C GLN A 141 -15.82 -6.68 -0.27
N ALA A 142 -14.90 -5.76 -0.02
CA ALA A 142 -15.00 -4.76 1.04
C ALA A 142 -16.22 -3.85 0.83
N GLU A 143 -16.42 -3.36 -0.40
CA GLU A 143 -17.59 -2.55 -0.74
C GLU A 143 -18.92 -3.34 -0.58
N ALA A 144 -18.95 -4.61 -0.98
CA ALA A 144 -20.11 -5.46 -0.81
C ALA A 144 -20.45 -5.69 0.67
N ALA A 145 -19.41 -5.90 1.50
CA ALA A 145 -19.60 -6.05 2.95
C ALA A 145 -20.15 -4.78 3.62
N LEU A 146 -19.73 -3.60 3.15
CA LEU A 146 -20.25 -2.31 3.65
C LEU A 146 -21.69 -2.04 3.23
N ARG A 147 -22.14 -2.61 2.10
CA ARG A 147 -23.52 -2.47 1.59
C ARG A 147 -24.50 -3.46 2.22
N THR A 148 -24.03 -4.54 2.85
CA THR A 148 -24.88 -5.50 3.53
C THR A 148 -25.30 -4.89 4.87
N PRO A 149 -26.60 -4.54 5.11
CA PRO A 149 -27.03 -4.08 6.42
C PRO A 149 -26.77 -5.20 7.41
N GLY A 150 -26.02 -4.88 8.46
CA GLY A 150 -25.73 -5.82 9.53
C GLY A 150 -27.03 -6.42 10.08
N PRO A 151 -27.02 -7.65 10.61
CA PRO A 151 -28.20 -8.26 11.19
C PRO A 151 -28.72 -7.31 12.24
N SER A 152 -29.93 -6.82 11.98
CA SER A 152 -30.72 -6.00 12.90
C SER A 152 -30.70 -6.69 14.26
N SER A 153 -30.10 -6.10 15.27
CA SER A 153 -30.16 -6.55 16.66
C SER A 153 -31.64 -6.43 17.10
N GLY A 154 -32.42 -7.41 16.67
CA GLY A 154 -33.80 -7.54 17.02
C GLY A 154 -33.93 -8.22 18.36
N SER A 155 -34.65 -7.55 19.23
CA SER A 155 -35.40 -8.09 20.36
C SER A 155 -34.58 -8.49 21.60
N VAL A 156 -34.40 -7.53 22.46
CA VAL A 156 -34.27 -7.80 23.90
C VAL A 156 -35.60 -8.38 24.36
N PRO A 157 -35.73 -9.62 24.85
CA PRO A 157 -36.95 -10.08 25.52
C PRO A 157 -37.10 -9.31 26.83
N ALA A 158 -38.21 -8.61 26.96
CA ALA A 158 -38.63 -7.97 28.21
C ALA A 158 -38.74 -9.05 29.29
N SER A 159 -37.80 -9.07 30.22
CA SER A 159 -37.86 -9.89 31.43
C SER A 159 -38.86 -9.25 32.38
N SER A 160 -40.02 -9.87 32.47
CA SER A 160 -41.08 -9.53 33.44
C SER A 160 -40.53 -9.72 34.86
N ALA A 161 -40.35 -8.65 35.57
CA ALA A 161 -40.07 -8.65 36.98
C ALA A 161 -41.36 -9.10 37.74
N SER A 162 -41.34 -10.29 38.27
CA SER A 162 -42.32 -10.73 39.30
C SER A 162 -41.78 -10.29 40.66
N THR A 163 -42.48 -9.38 41.28
CA THR A 163 -42.32 -8.96 42.68
C THR A 163 -42.89 -10.05 43.57
N PRO A 164 -42.19 -10.55 44.57
CA PRO A 164 -42.85 -11.21 45.70
C PRO A 164 -43.15 -10.19 46.82
N GLU A 165 -44.42 -10.19 47.14
CA GLU A 165 -45.08 -9.47 48.20
C GLU A 165 -44.54 -9.87 49.58
N SER A 166 -44.43 -8.88 50.45
CA SER A 166 -44.09 -8.99 51.87
C SER A 166 -45.24 -9.58 52.67
N GLY A 167 -44.94 -10.47 53.58
CA GLY A 167 -45.79 -10.81 54.68
C GLY A 167 -45.06 -10.55 56.03
N PRO A 168 -45.76 -9.99 57.01
CA PRO A 168 -45.15 -9.54 58.29
C PRO A 168 -45.36 -10.52 59.44
N SER A 169 -44.74 -10.17 60.56
CA SER A 169 -44.97 -10.66 61.95
C SER A 169 -43.94 -11.71 62.42
N GLY A 170 -43.43 -11.57 63.52
CA GLY A 170 -43.77 -11.10 64.82
C GLY A 170 -43.03 -11.94 65.84
N ASN A 171 -42.52 -11.31 66.79
CA ASN A 171 -42.28 -11.59 68.21
C ASN A 171 -40.90 -11.26 68.70
#